data_d6b789c1f44fabfc8cac16955dba02fd
#
_entry.id   d6b789c1f44fabfc8cac16955dba02fd
#
_cell.length_a   1.000
_cell.length_b   1.000
_cell.length_c   1.000
_cell.angle_alpha   90.00
_cell.angle_beta   90.00
_cell.angle_gamma   90.00
#
_symmetry.space_group_name_H-M   'P 1'
#
loop_
_entity.id
_entity.type
_entity.pdbx_description
1 polymer ?
#
loop_
_entity_poly.entity_id
_entity_poly.type
_entity_poly.pdbx_seq_one_letter_code
_entity_poly.pdbx_strand_id
1 'polypeptide(L)'
;MYIGIYEACRLITGESNTGEHGRVFAMKIMDRLNQAINEWREKHNLGFGLYGTPADSLTNRFSSLDRARFGITEDVTDKGYYTNSYHVSVREEINVFDKFAFESEFQKKSTGGCISYAEIPNMSNNIPAVLTMIKYIYDNISYAEFNTKSDYCHECGFDGEIKVNDDNQWECPRCHNTNRDKLTVIRRTYGYLGENFWNEGRTKEIKDRVMHI
;
A
#
# COMPACT_ATOMS: atom_id res chain seq x y z
N MET A 1 13.60 -1.85 -7.92
CA MET A 1 12.29 -1.46 -7.32
C MET A 1 11.31 -1.19 -8.44
N TYR A 2 10.04 -1.53 -8.25
CA TYR A 2 8.97 -1.29 -9.21
C TYR A 2 7.74 -0.69 -8.51
N ILE A 3 6.92 0.06 -9.25
CA ILE A 3 5.74 0.79 -8.78
C ILE A 3 4.68 0.70 -9.87
N GLY A 4 3.41 0.69 -9.50
CA GLY A 4 2.31 0.89 -10.44
C GLY A 4 1.91 -0.33 -11.27
N ILE A 5 2.07 -1.54 -10.74
CA ILE A 5 1.52 -2.75 -11.41
C ILE A 5 0.00 -2.65 -11.55
N TYR A 6 -0.70 -2.16 -10.53
CA TYR A 6 -2.14 -1.93 -10.59
C TYR A 6 -2.50 -1.02 -11.77
N GLU A 7 -1.86 0.13 -11.86
CA GLU A 7 -2.13 1.13 -12.90
C GLU A 7 -1.78 0.61 -14.30
N ALA A 8 -0.70 -0.16 -14.43
CA ALA A 8 -0.35 -0.82 -15.68
C ALA A 8 -1.43 -1.84 -16.11
N CYS A 9 -1.96 -2.61 -15.18
CA CYS A 9 -3.08 -3.53 -15.44
C CYS A 9 -4.32 -2.77 -15.88
N ARG A 10 -4.71 -1.72 -15.17
CA ARG A 10 -5.87 -0.88 -15.53
C ARG A 10 -5.76 -0.31 -16.93
N LEU A 11 -4.60 0.21 -17.30
CA LEU A 11 -4.37 0.79 -18.63
C LEU A 11 -4.40 -0.24 -19.76
N ILE A 12 -3.84 -1.42 -19.55
CA ILE A 12 -3.62 -2.40 -20.62
C ILE A 12 -4.77 -3.40 -20.74
N THR A 13 -5.34 -3.82 -19.61
CA THR A 13 -6.38 -4.86 -19.59
C THR A 13 -7.77 -4.33 -19.26
N GLY A 14 -7.88 -3.10 -18.74
CA GLY A 14 -9.12 -2.55 -18.21
C GLY A 14 -9.49 -3.05 -16.81
N GLU A 15 -8.72 -3.99 -16.25
CA GLU A 15 -8.98 -4.62 -14.95
C GLU A 15 -7.93 -4.21 -13.90
N SER A 16 -8.27 -4.40 -12.62
CA SER A 16 -7.29 -4.34 -11.53
C SER A 16 -6.29 -5.50 -11.63
N ASN A 17 -5.18 -5.41 -10.90
CA ASN A 17 -4.23 -6.51 -10.82
C ASN A 17 -4.79 -7.75 -10.10
N THR A 18 -5.91 -7.64 -9.40
CA THR A 18 -6.64 -8.76 -8.78
C THR A 18 -7.66 -9.40 -9.72
N GLY A 19 -8.08 -8.69 -10.78
CA GLY A 19 -8.95 -9.20 -11.82
C GLY A 19 -8.30 -10.34 -12.63
N GLU A 20 -9.11 -11.13 -13.32
CA GLU A 20 -8.62 -12.32 -14.03
C GLU A 20 -7.52 -12.00 -15.06
N HIS A 21 -7.80 -11.09 -15.99
CA HIS A 21 -6.83 -10.70 -17.01
C HIS A 21 -5.72 -9.81 -16.44
N GLY A 22 -6.05 -8.94 -15.47
CA GLY A 22 -5.10 -8.08 -14.78
C GLY A 22 -4.04 -8.90 -14.04
N ARG A 23 -4.44 -9.96 -13.32
CA ARG A 23 -3.52 -10.86 -12.61
C ARG A 23 -2.57 -11.58 -13.57
N VAL A 24 -3.11 -12.12 -14.67
CA VAL A 24 -2.27 -12.75 -15.69
C VAL A 24 -1.26 -11.77 -16.27
N PHE A 25 -1.68 -10.55 -16.55
CA PHE A 25 -0.79 -9.51 -17.06
C PHE A 25 0.26 -9.09 -16.02
N ALA A 26 -0.15 -8.86 -14.77
CA ALA A 26 0.76 -8.55 -13.67
C ALA A 26 1.86 -9.61 -13.48
N MET A 27 1.48 -10.89 -13.54
CA MET A 27 2.45 -11.99 -13.45
C MET A 27 3.43 -12.01 -14.63
N LYS A 28 2.98 -11.72 -15.85
CA LYS A 28 3.86 -11.58 -17.02
C LYS A 28 4.88 -10.44 -16.84
N ILE A 29 4.46 -9.31 -16.25
CA ILE A 29 5.38 -8.21 -15.90
C ILE A 29 6.46 -8.73 -14.94
N MET A 30 6.06 -9.42 -13.87
CA MET A 30 7.00 -9.96 -12.88
C MET A 30 7.98 -10.97 -13.49
N ASP A 31 7.50 -11.83 -14.36
CA ASP A 31 8.34 -12.81 -15.06
C ASP A 31 9.36 -12.13 -15.98
N ARG A 32 8.94 -11.12 -16.73
CA ARG A 32 9.85 -10.35 -17.60
C ARG A 32 10.90 -9.59 -16.80
N LEU A 33 10.50 -8.97 -15.67
CA LEU A 33 11.43 -8.26 -14.78
C LEU A 33 12.48 -9.23 -14.19
N ASN A 34 12.06 -10.42 -13.73
CA ASN A 34 12.97 -11.42 -13.19
C ASN A 34 13.91 -11.98 -14.28
N GLN A 35 13.40 -12.19 -15.50
CA GLN A 35 14.24 -12.58 -16.63
C GLN A 35 15.34 -11.53 -16.88
N ALA A 36 15.00 -10.24 -16.95
CA ALA A 36 15.97 -9.16 -17.14
C ALA A 36 17.03 -9.13 -16.03
N ILE A 37 16.61 -9.34 -14.77
CA ILE A 37 17.52 -9.43 -13.63
C ILE A 37 18.50 -10.58 -13.77
N ASN A 38 18.05 -11.73 -14.20
CA ASN A 38 18.92 -12.90 -14.41
C ASN A 38 19.91 -12.63 -15.55
N GLU A 39 19.46 -12.08 -16.67
CA GLU A 39 20.33 -11.65 -17.77
C GLU A 39 21.42 -10.67 -17.31
N TRP A 40 21.06 -9.72 -16.42
CA TRP A 40 22.02 -8.76 -15.87
C TRP A 40 22.99 -9.40 -14.87
N ARG A 41 22.55 -10.33 -14.03
CA ARG A 41 23.42 -11.10 -13.13
C ARG A 41 24.51 -11.83 -13.91
N GLU A 42 24.13 -12.52 -14.96
CA GLU A 42 25.06 -13.24 -15.82
C GLU A 42 26.01 -12.27 -16.55
N LYS A 43 25.47 -11.24 -17.19
CA LYS A 43 26.24 -10.28 -17.99
C LYS A 43 27.25 -9.50 -17.17
N HIS A 44 26.91 -9.11 -15.94
CA HIS A 44 27.72 -8.19 -15.14
C HIS A 44 28.43 -8.88 -13.98
N ASN A 45 28.13 -10.14 -13.73
CA ASN A 45 28.63 -10.91 -12.56
C ASN A 45 28.39 -10.13 -11.24
N LEU A 46 27.19 -9.56 -11.10
CA LEU A 46 26.77 -8.79 -9.92
C LEU A 46 25.45 -9.33 -9.38
N GLY A 47 25.23 -9.16 -8.07
CA GLY A 47 23.97 -9.49 -7.43
C GLY A 47 22.90 -8.43 -7.73
N PHE A 48 21.90 -8.77 -8.55
CA PHE A 48 20.69 -7.96 -8.75
C PHE A 48 19.51 -8.64 -8.09
N GLY A 49 18.57 -7.88 -7.56
CA GLY A 49 17.33 -8.38 -6.99
C GLY A 49 16.15 -7.50 -7.37
N LEU A 50 14.98 -8.11 -7.56
CA LEU A 50 13.74 -7.38 -7.75
C LEU A 50 13.18 -6.98 -6.39
N TYR A 51 13.02 -5.68 -6.17
CA TYR A 51 12.64 -5.10 -4.89
C TYR A 51 11.21 -4.58 -4.93
N GLY A 52 10.31 -5.25 -4.20
CA GLY A 52 8.88 -4.98 -4.10
C GLY A 52 8.52 -4.28 -2.79
N THR A 53 9.21 -3.20 -2.46
CA THR A 53 8.88 -2.41 -1.29
C THR A 53 8.46 -0.99 -1.66
N PRO A 54 7.95 -0.28 -0.68
CA PRO A 54 7.34 1.01 -0.88
C PRO A 54 8.34 2.11 -1.26
N ALA A 55 7.81 3.07 -2.01
CA ALA A 55 8.52 4.26 -2.41
C ALA A 55 7.70 5.49 -2.01
N ASP A 56 7.94 6.03 -0.82
CA ASP A 56 7.11 7.03 -0.19
C ASP A 56 6.74 8.23 -1.05
N SER A 57 7.73 8.94 -1.59
CA SER A 57 7.47 10.14 -2.38
C SER A 57 7.29 9.84 -3.88
N LEU A 58 7.80 8.71 -4.36
CA LEU A 58 7.81 8.43 -5.79
C LEU A 58 6.43 8.11 -6.35
N THR A 59 5.55 7.48 -5.57
CA THR A 59 4.18 7.17 -5.98
C THR A 59 3.38 8.42 -6.30
N ASN A 60 3.49 9.45 -5.46
CA ASN A 60 2.87 10.75 -5.70
C ASN A 60 3.58 11.49 -6.84
N ARG A 61 4.92 11.53 -6.82
CA ARG A 61 5.69 12.27 -7.83
C ARG A 61 5.43 11.75 -9.24
N PHE A 62 5.45 10.45 -9.44
CA PHE A 62 5.22 9.87 -10.77
C PHE A 62 3.79 10.09 -11.24
N SER A 63 2.80 9.88 -10.39
CA SER A 63 1.41 10.17 -10.73
C SER A 63 1.21 11.64 -11.12
N SER A 64 1.84 12.58 -10.40
CA SER A 64 1.76 14.01 -10.71
C SER A 64 2.43 14.37 -12.03
N LEU A 65 3.60 13.80 -12.32
CA LEU A 65 4.31 14.02 -13.59
C LEU A 65 3.55 13.45 -14.79
N ASP A 66 3.01 12.24 -14.64
CA ASP A 66 2.25 11.60 -15.70
C ASP A 66 0.92 12.30 -15.93
N ARG A 67 0.25 12.75 -14.86
CA ARG A 67 -0.94 13.59 -14.98
C ARG A 67 -0.66 14.90 -15.73
N ALA A 68 0.45 15.55 -15.45
CA ALA A 68 0.85 16.78 -16.14
C ALA A 68 1.17 16.53 -17.63
N ARG A 69 1.72 15.36 -17.95
CA ARG A 69 2.16 15.01 -19.31
C ARG A 69 1.04 14.41 -20.16
N PHE A 70 0.22 13.55 -19.58
CA PHE A 70 -0.74 12.71 -20.30
C PHE A 70 -2.21 13.03 -19.96
N GLY A 71 -2.45 13.92 -18.97
CA GLY A 71 -3.78 14.26 -18.51
C GLY A 71 -4.29 13.32 -17.43
N ILE A 72 -5.60 13.45 -17.15
CA ILE A 72 -6.30 12.65 -16.15
C ILE A 72 -6.78 11.36 -16.81
N THR A 73 -6.38 10.24 -16.25
CA THR A 73 -6.87 8.91 -16.61
C THR A 73 -7.47 8.29 -15.36
N GLU A 74 -8.74 7.86 -15.46
CA GLU A 74 -9.50 7.25 -14.36
C GLU A 74 -8.78 6.02 -13.80
N ASP A 75 -8.77 5.89 -12.48
CA ASP A 75 -8.07 4.85 -11.71
C ASP A 75 -6.55 4.77 -11.92
N VAL A 76 -5.96 5.71 -12.67
CA VAL A 76 -4.52 5.75 -12.93
C VAL A 76 -3.90 7.03 -12.39
N THR A 77 -4.16 8.19 -13.03
CA THR A 77 -3.53 9.46 -12.64
C THR A 77 -4.46 10.38 -11.84
N ASP A 78 -5.74 10.06 -11.71
CA ASP A 78 -6.76 10.84 -11.00
C ASP A 78 -6.58 10.83 -9.48
N LYS A 79 -6.06 9.74 -8.93
CA LYS A 79 -5.89 9.53 -7.48
C LYS A 79 -4.82 10.45 -6.86
N GLY A 80 -3.83 10.92 -7.65
CA GLY A 80 -2.69 11.69 -7.17
C GLY A 80 -1.58 10.83 -6.53
N TYR A 81 -1.67 9.51 -6.63
CA TYR A 81 -0.66 8.54 -6.23
C TYR A 81 -0.77 7.27 -7.06
N TYR A 82 0.34 6.56 -7.21
CA TYR A 82 0.37 5.20 -7.77
C TYR A 82 0.38 4.15 -6.67
N THR A 83 -0.18 2.98 -6.97
CA THR A 83 -0.12 1.83 -6.08
C THR A 83 1.33 1.35 -5.96
N ASN A 84 1.77 1.07 -4.75
CA ASN A 84 3.12 0.55 -4.54
C ASN A 84 3.26 -0.86 -5.06
N SER A 85 4.40 -1.11 -5.69
CA SER A 85 4.83 -2.44 -6.12
C SER A 85 3.70 -3.26 -6.74
N TYR A 86 3.42 -4.40 -6.13
CA TYR A 86 2.40 -5.39 -6.52
C TYR A 86 1.10 -5.29 -5.71
N HIS A 87 1.03 -4.38 -4.75
CA HIS A 87 -0.06 -4.37 -3.77
C HIS A 87 -1.44 -4.29 -4.44
N VAL A 88 -2.42 -4.86 -3.76
CA VAL A 88 -3.83 -4.58 -4.02
C VAL A 88 -4.08 -3.09 -3.81
N SER A 89 -4.92 -2.50 -4.65
CA SER A 89 -5.28 -1.09 -4.49
C SER A 89 -5.87 -0.85 -3.09
N VAL A 90 -5.46 0.25 -2.46
CA VAL A 90 -5.97 0.63 -1.12
C VAL A 90 -7.48 0.90 -1.08
N ARG A 91 -8.10 1.08 -2.25
CA ARG A 91 -9.53 1.30 -2.45
C ARG A 91 -10.31 0.00 -2.66
N GLU A 92 -9.62 -1.12 -2.85
CA GLU A 92 -10.26 -2.39 -3.17
C GLU A 92 -10.72 -3.10 -1.89
N GLU A 93 -12.01 -3.36 -1.79
CA GLU A 93 -12.60 -4.13 -0.70
C GLU A 93 -12.22 -5.61 -0.87
N ILE A 94 -11.31 -6.06 -0.06
CA ILE A 94 -10.79 -7.44 -0.05
C ILE A 94 -10.50 -7.84 1.40
N ASN A 95 -10.84 -9.07 1.78
CA ASN A 95 -10.47 -9.55 3.11
C ASN A 95 -8.97 -9.84 3.20
N VAL A 96 -8.45 -9.89 4.43
CA VAL A 96 -7.01 -10.03 4.70
C VAL A 96 -6.41 -11.31 4.13
N PHE A 97 -7.16 -12.41 4.12
CA PHE A 97 -6.65 -13.70 3.66
C PHE A 97 -6.54 -13.73 2.14
N ASP A 98 -7.56 -13.25 1.42
CA ASP A 98 -7.53 -13.16 -0.03
C ASP A 98 -6.47 -12.18 -0.52
N LYS A 99 -6.33 -11.04 0.17
CA LYS A 99 -5.24 -10.08 -0.08
C LYS A 99 -3.87 -10.73 0.06
N PHE A 100 -3.63 -11.42 1.16
CA PHE A 100 -2.35 -12.10 1.39
C PHE A 100 -2.13 -13.27 0.44
N ALA A 101 -3.17 -14.03 0.10
CA ALA A 101 -3.08 -15.07 -0.92
C ALA A 101 -2.61 -14.50 -2.26
N PHE A 102 -3.22 -13.41 -2.70
CA PHE A 102 -2.85 -12.71 -3.93
C PHE A 102 -1.40 -12.19 -3.85
N GLU A 103 -1.07 -11.42 -2.82
CA GLU A 103 0.23 -10.76 -2.70
C GLU A 103 1.40 -11.74 -2.49
N SER A 104 1.15 -12.91 -1.90
CA SER A 104 2.17 -13.95 -1.68
C SER A 104 2.83 -14.42 -2.97
N GLU A 105 2.10 -14.45 -4.08
CA GLU A 105 2.63 -14.85 -5.38
C GLU A 105 3.68 -13.88 -5.90
N PHE A 106 3.46 -12.59 -5.66
CA PHE A 106 4.39 -11.52 -6.04
C PHE A 106 5.60 -11.45 -5.11
N GLN A 107 5.39 -11.73 -3.81
CA GLN A 107 6.48 -11.80 -2.85
C GLN A 107 7.52 -12.86 -3.26
N LYS A 108 7.07 -14.03 -3.68
CA LYS A 108 7.95 -15.12 -4.19
C LYS A 108 8.80 -14.70 -5.38
N LYS A 109 8.33 -13.70 -6.16
CA LYS A 109 9.04 -13.16 -7.33
C LYS A 109 9.87 -11.91 -7.02
N SER A 110 9.78 -11.37 -5.81
CA SER A 110 10.48 -10.15 -5.38
C SER A 110 11.72 -10.50 -4.56
N THR A 111 12.73 -11.01 -5.25
CA THR A 111 13.95 -11.60 -4.65
C THR A 111 14.85 -10.62 -3.92
N GLY A 112 14.67 -9.31 -4.09
CA GLY A 112 15.41 -8.25 -3.42
C GLY A 112 14.75 -7.74 -2.14
N GLY A 113 13.58 -8.27 -1.81
CA GLY A 113 12.78 -7.90 -0.65
C GLY A 113 11.36 -7.49 -1.02
N CYS A 114 10.46 -7.69 -0.08
CA CYS A 114 9.03 -7.42 -0.23
C CYS A 114 8.39 -7.19 1.13
N ILE A 115 7.22 -6.57 1.14
CA ILE A 115 6.40 -6.37 2.34
C ILE A 115 4.94 -6.28 1.92
N SER A 116 4.05 -6.83 2.73
CA SER A 116 2.60 -6.68 2.60
C SER A 116 2.01 -6.00 3.82
N TYR A 117 0.91 -5.29 3.64
CA TYR A 117 0.21 -4.57 4.71
C TYR A 117 -1.24 -4.99 4.78
N ALA A 118 -1.77 -5.10 6.00
CA ALA A 118 -3.19 -5.24 6.23
C ALA A 118 -3.69 -4.11 7.13
N GLU A 119 -4.69 -3.39 6.64
CA GLU A 119 -5.44 -2.43 7.45
C GLU A 119 -6.45 -3.22 8.29
N ILE A 120 -6.26 -3.27 9.59
CA ILE A 120 -7.14 -3.99 10.51
C ILE A 120 -7.64 -3.06 11.62
N PRO A 121 -8.86 -3.27 12.15
CA PRO A 121 -9.36 -2.52 13.30
C PRO A 121 -8.55 -2.85 14.56
N ASN A 122 -8.85 -2.16 15.64
CA ASN A 122 -8.31 -2.53 16.94
C ASN A 122 -8.84 -3.92 17.34
N MET A 123 -7.93 -4.89 17.39
CA MET A 123 -8.23 -6.31 17.66
C MET A 123 -7.94 -6.73 19.10
N SER A 124 -7.73 -5.79 20.02
CA SER A 124 -7.41 -6.09 21.43
C SER A 124 -8.43 -7.02 22.11
N ASN A 125 -9.69 -6.96 21.67
CA ASN A 125 -10.77 -7.80 22.19
C ASN A 125 -10.99 -9.09 21.36
N ASN A 126 -10.18 -9.36 20.34
CA ASN A 126 -10.29 -10.55 19.50
C ASN A 126 -8.92 -11.14 19.14
N ILE A 127 -8.18 -11.49 20.17
CA ILE A 127 -6.85 -12.11 20.04
C ILE A 127 -6.86 -13.40 19.22
N PRO A 128 -7.87 -14.30 19.32
CA PRO A 128 -7.92 -15.48 18.46
C PRO A 128 -7.89 -15.17 16.96
N ALA A 129 -8.59 -14.14 16.52
CA ALA A 129 -8.54 -13.72 15.10
C ALA A 129 -7.14 -13.22 14.71
N VAL A 130 -6.48 -12.45 15.58
CA VAL A 130 -5.08 -12.01 15.33
C VAL A 130 -4.15 -13.21 15.20
N LEU A 131 -4.26 -14.19 16.08
CA LEU A 131 -3.44 -15.41 16.02
C LEU A 131 -3.69 -16.23 14.74
N THR A 132 -4.94 -16.26 14.28
CA THR A 132 -5.30 -16.91 13.00
C THR A 132 -4.63 -16.21 11.81
N MET A 133 -4.66 -14.88 11.78
CA MET A 133 -3.97 -14.09 10.75
C MET A 133 -2.45 -14.29 10.82
N ILE A 134 -1.85 -14.27 12.01
CA ILE A 134 -0.41 -14.50 12.21
C ILE A 134 -0.02 -15.89 11.70
N LYS A 135 -0.82 -16.91 12.01
CA LYS A 135 -0.56 -18.26 11.49
C LYS A 135 -0.61 -18.31 9.97
N TYR A 136 -1.60 -17.66 9.36
CA TYR A 136 -1.70 -17.58 7.89
C TYR A 136 -0.48 -16.89 7.28
N ILE A 137 -0.04 -15.77 7.88
CA ILE A 137 1.16 -15.05 7.44
C ILE A 137 2.38 -15.97 7.52
N TYR A 138 2.57 -16.64 8.65
CA TYR A 138 3.70 -17.57 8.86
C TYR A 138 3.75 -18.67 7.80
N ASP A 139 2.59 -19.18 7.40
CA ASP A 139 2.51 -20.27 6.44
C ASP A 139 2.66 -19.80 4.96
N ASN A 140 2.33 -18.54 4.64
CA ASN A 140 2.13 -18.12 3.24
C ASN A 140 2.90 -16.85 2.81
N ILE A 141 3.28 -15.98 3.75
CA ILE A 141 3.79 -14.64 3.48
C ILE A 141 5.22 -14.53 4.00
N SER A 142 6.13 -13.97 3.20
CA SER A 142 7.52 -13.78 3.60
C SER A 142 7.68 -12.64 4.61
N TYR A 143 6.95 -11.55 4.44
CA TYR A 143 6.93 -10.41 5.35
C TYR A 143 5.61 -9.66 5.26
N ALA A 144 4.95 -9.48 6.39
CA ALA A 144 3.72 -8.71 6.49
C ALA A 144 3.67 -7.88 7.77
N GLU A 145 2.91 -6.80 7.73
CA GLU A 145 2.66 -5.91 8.85
C GLU A 145 1.17 -5.59 8.96
N PHE A 146 0.70 -5.47 10.19
CA PHE A 146 -0.63 -4.96 10.49
C PHE A 146 -0.58 -3.45 10.71
N ASN A 147 -1.53 -2.76 10.10
CA ASN A 147 -1.75 -1.34 10.32
C ASN A 147 -3.02 -1.17 11.17
N THR A 148 -2.80 -0.89 12.42
CA THR A 148 -3.88 -0.53 13.37
C THR A 148 -3.82 0.96 13.64
N LYS A 149 -4.96 1.55 13.98
CA LYS A 149 -5.08 3.00 14.18
C LYS A 149 -5.14 3.31 15.66
N SER A 150 -4.10 3.94 16.17
CA SER A 150 -3.93 4.31 17.59
C SER A 150 -3.49 5.77 17.64
N ASP A 151 -4.40 6.66 17.28
CA ASP A 151 -4.15 8.09 17.26
C ASP A 151 -4.70 8.74 18.53
N TYR A 152 -4.16 9.92 18.87
CA TYR A 152 -4.57 10.64 20.06
C TYR A 152 -4.76 12.13 19.79
N CYS A 153 -5.86 12.68 20.30
CA CYS A 153 -6.13 14.12 20.29
C CYS A 153 -5.87 14.72 21.66
N HIS A 154 -4.84 15.55 21.77
CA HIS A 154 -4.45 16.23 23.03
C HIS A 154 -5.43 17.34 23.44
N GLU A 155 -6.32 17.78 22.56
CA GLU A 155 -7.33 18.80 22.89
C GLU A 155 -8.50 18.22 23.69
N CYS A 156 -8.99 17.04 23.29
CA CYS A 156 -10.20 16.46 23.90
C CYS A 156 -10.00 15.09 24.52
N GLY A 157 -8.77 14.54 24.48
CA GLY A 157 -8.47 13.21 25.01
C GLY A 157 -9.08 12.06 24.18
N PHE A 158 -9.39 12.28 22.90
CA PHE A 158 -9.86 11.20 22.04
C PHE A 158 -8.71 10.23 21.75
N ASP A 159 -8.95 8.95 22.00
CA ASP A 159 -8.07 7.84 21.66
C ASP A 159 -8.79 6.97 20.62
N GLY A 160 -8.20 6.82 19.46
CA GLY A 160 -8.81 6.09 18.34
C GLY A 160 -8.33 6.63 16.98
N GLU A 161 -9.11 6.41 15.93
CA GLU A 161 -8.75 6.84 14.58
C GLU A 161 -9.05 8.32 14.35
N ILE A 162 -8.00 9.12 14.14
CA ILE A 162 -8.09 10.47 13.57
C ILE A 162 -8.18 10.35 12.04
N LYS A 163 -9.11 11.09 11.44
CA LYS A 163 -9.46 10.94 10.02
C LYS A 163 -8.91 12.10 9.19
N VAL A 164 -8.78 11.88 7.90
CA VAL A 164 -8.52 12.94 6.93
C VAL A 164 -9.85 13.45 6.41
N ASN A 165 -10.13 14.76 6.57
CA ASN A 165 -11.35 15.40 6.10
C ASN A 165 -11.32 15.69 4.58
N ASP A 166 -12.34 16.35 4.05
CA ASP A 166 -12.47 16.64 2.62
C ASP A 166 -11.48 17.70 2.13
N ASP A 167 -10.97 18.54 3.03
CA ASP A 167 -9.90 19.49 2.75
C ASP A 167 -8.49 18.86 2.82
N ASN A 168 -8.41 17.53 2.90
CA ASN A 168 -7.17 16.76 3.03
C ASN A 168 -6.36 17.11 4.30
N GLN A 169 -7.06 17.46 5.39
CA GLN A 169 -6.47 17.76 6.69
C GLN A 169 -6.83 16.66 7.70
N TRP A 170 -5.92 16.40 8.63
CA TRP A 170 -6.18 15.52 9.76
C TRP A 170 -7.14 16.20 10.73
N GLU A 171 -8.22 15.51 11.10
CA GLU A 171 -9.29 16.04 11.95
C GLU A 171 -9.72 15.03 13.01
N CYS A 172 -9.80 15.49 14.24
CA CYS A 172 -10.34 14.68 15.33
C CYS A 172 -11.85 14.48 15.17
N PRO A 173 -12.34 13.24 15.15
CA PRO A 173 -13.77 12.97 14.93
C PRO A 173 -14.66 13.39 16.10
N ARG A 174 -14.07 13.70 17.29
CA ARG A 174 -14.82 14.12 18.47
C ARG A 174 -14.96 15.64 18.60
N CYS A 175 -13.87 16.37 18.42
CA CYS A 175 -13.85 17.82 18.65
C CYS A 175 -13.53 18.66 17.42
N HIS A 176 -13.36 18.02 16.26
CA HIS A 176 -13.05 18.66 14.99
C HIS A 176 -11.75 19.47 14.98
N ASN A 177 -10.87 19.23 15.96
CA ASN A 177 -9.56 19.88 16.00
C ASN A 177 -8.71 19.41 14.81
N THR A 178 -8.15 20.38 14.06
CA THR A 178 -7.25 20.18 12.92
C THR A 178 -5.83 20.67 13.21
N ASN A 179 -5.59 21.19 14.42
CA ASN A 179 -4.26 21.65 14.80
C ASN A 179 -3.31 20.48 14.96
N ARG A 180 -2.34 20.41 14.05
CA ARG A 180 -1.36 19.31 13.96
C ARG A 180 -0.53 19.13 15.24
N ASP A 181 -0.22 20.22 15.94
CA ASP A 181 0.58 20.16 17.19
C ASP A 181 -0.19 19.50 18.35
N LYS A 182 -1.51 19.34 18.19
CA LYS A 182 -2.40 18.72 19.16
C LYS A 182 -2.95 17.36 18.71
N LEU A 183 -2.48 16.85 17.59
CA LEU A 183 -2.86 15.56 17.05
C LEU A 183 -1.63 14.67 16.96
N THR A 184 -1.65 13.52 17.63
CA THR A 184 -0.70 12.44 17.40
C THR A 184 -1.34 11.44 16.45
N VAL A 185 -0.86 11.40 15.21
CA VAL A 185 -1.34 10.47 14.19
C VAL A 185 -0.20 9.55 13.83
N ILE A 186 -0.43 8.25 14.04
CA ILE A 186 0.57 7.22 13.77
C ILE A 186 0.04 6.32 12.66
N ARG A 187 0.78 6.24 11.57
CA ARG A 187 0.45 5.32 10.47
C ARG A 187 1.69 4.57 10.02
N ARG A 188 1.46 3.33 9.74
CA ARG A 188 2.46 2.57 9.03
C ARG A 188 2.38 2.91 7.55
N THR A 189 3.46 3.44 7.04
CA THR A 189 3.62 3.76 5.64
C THR A 189 4.82 3.01 5.10
N TYR A 190 4.56 1.83 4.55
CA TYR A 190 5.51 1.13 3.69
C TYR A 190 6.93 0.89 4.26
N GLY A 191 7.02 0.26 5.41
CA GLY A 191 8.31 -0.17 5.96
C GLY A 191 8.80 0.66 7.13
N TYR A 192 8.13 1.74 7.48
CA TYR A 192 8.37 2.44 8.72
C TYR A 192 7.09 2.98 9.36
N LEU A 193 7.15 3.18 10.65
CA LEU A 193 6.10 3.84 11.40
C LEU A 193 6.33 5.34 11.29
N GLY A 194 5.46 6.03 10.54
CA GLY A 194 5.52 7.48 10.38
C GLY A 194 4.62 8.19 11.38
N GLU A 195 5.07 9.32 11.86
CA GLU A 195 4.32 10.20 12.74
C GLU A 195 3.99 11.51 12.04
N ASN A 196 2.75 11.91 12.20
CA ASN A 196 2.18 13.23 12.00
C ASN A 196 2.07 13.79 10.59
N PHE A 197 3.02 13.68 9.65
CA PHE A 197 2.84 14.40 8.39
C PHE A 197 3.43 13.70 7.19
N TRP A 198 2.61 13.60 6.16
CA TRP A 198 2.95 13.03 4.86
C TRP A 198 2.70 14.05 3.75
N ASN A 199 3.28 13.84 2.57
CA ASN A 199 2.94 14.63 1.39
C ASN A 199 1.47 14.44 1.01
N GLU A 200 0.95 15.34 0.16
CA GLU A 200 -0.46 15.36 -0.24
C GLU A 200 -0.95 14.02 -0.81
N GLY A 201 -0.18 13.41 -1.70
CA GLY A 201 -0.57 12.13 -2.30
C GLY A 201 -0.57 10.98 -1.29
N ARG A 202 0.33 10.99 -0.31
CA ARG A 202 0.34 10.01 0.77
C ARG A 202 -0.85 10.20 1.71
N THR A 203 -1.20 11.45 2.03
CA THR A 203 -2.38 11.76 2.83
C THR A 203 -3.65 11.28 2.14
N LYS A 204 -3.77 11.49 0.82
CA LYS A 204 -4.89 10.97 0.02
C LYS A 204 -4.92 9.44 0.02
N GLU A 205 -3.79 8.80 -0.18
CA GLU A 205 -3.70 7.34 -0.16
C GLU A 205 -4.13 6.77 1.21
N ILE A 206 -3.73 7.39 2.32
CA ILE A 206 -4.16 6.98 3.66
C ILE A 206 -5.68 7.21 3.85
N LYS A 207 -6.22 8.31 3.32
CA LYS A 207 -7.67 8.58 3.33
C LYS A 207 -8.46 7.50 2.58
N ASP A 208 -7.92 7.04 1.48
CA ASP A 208 -8.58 6.07 0.59
C ASP A 208 -8.49 4.61 1.07
N ARG A 209 -7.71 4.33 2.12
CA ARG A 209 -7.52 2.95 2.62
C ARG A 209 -8.80 2.36 3.17
N VAL A 210 -9.17 1.19 2.67
CA VAL A 210 -10.25 0.37 3.21
C VAL A 210 -9.72 -0.66 4.21
N MET A 211 -10.60 -1.13 5.10
CA MET A 211 -10.27 -2.18 6.07
C MET A 211 -10.33 -3.56 5.40
N HIS A 212 -9.41 -4.43 5.76
CA HIS A 212 -9.33 -5.82 5.29
C HIS A 212 -9.95 -6.76 6.31
N ILE A 213 -11.29 -6.81 6.38
CA ILE A 213 -12.07 -7.60 7.33
C ILE A 213 -12.92 -8.65 6.65
#